data_e7e6e887733462e71402a628561cf42d
#
_entry.id   e7e6e887733462e71402a628561cf42d
#
_cell.length_a   1.000
_cell.length_b   1.000
_cell.length_c   1.000
_cell.angle_alpha   90.00
_cell.angle_beta   90.00
_cell.angle_gamma   90.00
#
_symmetry.space_group_name_H-M   'P 1'
#
loop_
_entity.id
_entity.type
_entity.pdbx_description
1 polymer ?
#
loop_
_entity_poly.entity_id
_entity_poly.type
_entity_poly.pdbx_seq_one_letter_code
_entity_poly.pdbx_strand_id
1 'polypeptide(L)'
;MAEVTLTTAANFIPEMWSDAILDYAEREFRLVNQVTDLSSMVSEGGNKLNIPKVTEETAATLSSGSAVSYGANTDGEVELSINQHVYEAKRIGDLVRVQENSDLFGMYAQSMGYAIAKKIENYIAVDVLQSATGNDVTLAADNTATTALIRSGLQKLLDGGHSYTDGQTFLYASPAFFSSILGLSDFTSATVRGDAQNPNVTGEIGSVYGMPVYASTDWDDDGGTGDESGTIFKTSGVYYASQLQPRVQEQYDIDYLATSIVVDSLFGATLSHGASSTALPVVNFNNP
;
A
#
# COMPACT_ATOMS: atom_id res chain seq x y z
N MET A 1 -3.77 54.11 -4.36
CA MET A 1 -3.41 52.86 -3.69
C MET A 1 -4.25 51.78 -4.33
N ALA A 2 -3.61 50.84 -4.99
CA ALA A 2 -4.34 49.72 -5.58
C ALA A 2 -4.76 48.78 -4.43
N GLU A 3 -6.05 48.61 -4.23
CA GLU A 3 -6.58 47.61 -3.33
C GLU A 3 -6.18 46.23 -3.84
N VAL A 4 -5.61 45.43 -2.94
CA VAL A 4 -5.36 44.01 -3.23
C VAL A 4 -6.74 43.34 -3.22
N THR A 5 -7.31 43.16 -4.40
CA THR A 5 -8.59 42.47 -4.57
C THR A 5 -8.43 40.98 -4.27
N LEU A 6 -9.47 40.36 -3.72
CA LEU A 6 -9.55 38.91 -3.41
C LEU A 6 -9.11 38.00 -4.59
N THR A 7 -9.14 38.49 -5.83
CA THR A 7 -8.68 37.80 -7.02
C THR A 7 -7.15 37.59 -7.07
N THR A 8 -6.36 38.44 -6.38
CA THR A 8 -4.89 38.28 -6.28
C THR A 8 -4.50 37.40 -5.10
N ALA A 9 -5.32 37.30 -4.07
CA ALA A 9 -5.10 36.40 -2.92
C ALA A 9 -5.49 34.96 -3.26
N ALA A 10 -6.47 34.73 -4.14
CA ALA A 10 -6.93 33.40 -4.54
C ALA A 10 -5.86 32.54 -5.24
N ASN A 11 -4.87 33.18 -5.90
CA ASN A 11 -3.78 32.46 -6.55
C ASN A 11 -2.64 32.05 -5.61
N PHE A 12 -2.53 32.70 -4.45
CA PHE A 12 -1.44 32.40 -3.48
C PHE A 12 -1.84 31.38 -2.42
N ILE A 13 -3.08 31.40 -2.00
CA ILE A 13 -3.57 30.52 -0.93
C ILE A 13 -3.65 29.05 -1.40
N PRO A 14 -4.21 28.72 -2.59
CA PRO A 14 -4.28 27.34 -3.07
C PRO A 14 -2.93 26.66 -3.25
N GLU A 15 -1.91 27.38 -3.74
CA GLU A 15 -0.58 26.80 -3.97
C GLU A 15 0.12 26.45 -2.64
N MET A 16 0.11 27.35 -1.66
CA MET A 16 0.70 27.08 -0.33
C MET A 16 0.02 25.89 0.37
N TRP A 17 -1.25 25.72 0.21
CA TRP A 17 -2.01 24.64 0.81
C TRP A 17 -1.76 23.32 0.09
N SER A 18 -1.70 23.32 -1.22
CA SER A 18 -1.35 22.16 -1.99
C SER A 18 0.00 21.59 -1.57
N ASP A 19 1.00 22.45 -1.42
CA ASP A 19 2.34 22.03 -0.98
C ASP A 19 2.33 21.46 0.45
N ALA A 20 1.59 22.04 1.37
CA ALA A 20 1.50 21.55 2.74
C ALA A 20 0.79 20.18 2.82
N ILE A 21 -0.28 19.97 2.06
CA ILE A 21 -1.00 18.71 2.03
C ILE A 21 -0.18 17.62 1.34
N LEU A 22 0.49 17.93 0.24
CA LEU A 22 1.34 16.99 -0.47
C LEU A 22 2.51 16.53 0.40
N ASP A 23 3.21 17.44 1.07
CA ASP A 23 4.33 17.10 1.96
C ASP A 23 3.87 16.16 3.09
N TYR A 24 2.69 16.39 3.66
CA TYR A 24 2.15 15.53 4.70
C TYR A 24 1.72 14.15 4.16
N ALA A 25 1.09 14.10 3.00
CA ALA A 25 0.70 12.87 2.34
C ALA A 25 1.92 12.03 1.94
N GLU A 26 2.96 12.64 1.40
CA GLU A 26 4.20 11.96 1.03
C GLU A 26 4.89 11.28 2.20
N ARG A 27 4.86 11.86 3.40
CA ARG A 27 5.43 11.24 4.61
C ARG A 27 4.72 9.95 5.03
N GLU A 28 3.44 9.83 4.75
CA GLU A 28 2.63 8.68 5.11
C GLU A 28 2.52 7.62 4.00
N PHE A 29 2.92 7.95 2.77
CA PHE A 29 2.93 7.02 1.64
C PHE A 29 4.11 6.03 1.70
N ARG A 30 4.01 5.03 2.57
CA ARG A 30 5.03 3.97 2.67
C ARG A 30 4.76 2.83 1.70
N LEU A 31 3.55 2.32 1.72
CA LEU A 31 3.14 1.14 0.94
C LEU A 31 3.12 1.43 -0.56
N VAL A 32 2.66 2.62 -0.96
CA VAL A 32 2.67 3.06 -2.36
C VAL A 32 4.06 3.07 -2.97
N ASN A 33 5.09 3.43 -2.21
CA ASN A 33 6.48 3.44 -2.68
C ASN A 33 7.10 2.04 -2.80
N GLN A 34 6.42 1.01 -2.29
CA GLN A 34 6.90 -0.37 -2.28
C GLN A 34 6.16 -1.27 -3.28
N VAL A 35 5.20 -0.73 -4.01
CA VAL A 35 4.48 -1.40 -5.09
C VAL A 35 4.95 -0.91 -6.46
N THR A 36 4.58 -1.61 -7.53
CA THR A 36 4.95 -1.19 -8.89
C THR A 36 4.03 -0.07 -9.36
N ASP A 37 4.59 1.12 -9.54
CA ASP A 37 3.86 2.30 -10.03
C ASP A 37 3.77 2.32 -11.56
N LEU A 38 2.54 2.36 -12.07
CA LEU A 38 2.19 2.44 -13.50
C LEU A 38 1.47 3.75 -13.84
N SER A 39 1.52 4.76 -12.97
CA SER A 39 0.82 6.05 -13.14
C SER A 39 1.16 6.74 -14.46
N SER A 40 2.39 6.61 -14.93
CA SER A 40 2.82 7.19 -16.22
C SER A 40 2.05 6.65 -17.43
N MET A 41 1.55 5.41 -17.36
CA MET A 41 0.82 4.78 -18.47
C MET A 41 -0.64 5.21 -18.55
N VAL A 42 -1.19 5.77 -17.47
CA VAL A 42 -2.61 6.18 -17.38
C VAL A 42 -2.81 7.68 -17.40
N SER A 43 -1.73 8.46 -17.48
CA SER A 43 -1.77 9.94 -17.48
C SER A 43 -2.49 10.54 -18.69
N GLU A 44 -2.56 9.83 -19.81
CA GLU A 44 -3.21 10.30 -21.05
C GLU A 44 -4.73 10.04 -21.08
N GLY A 45 -5.28 9.41 -20.05
CA GLY A 45 -6.71 9.07 -19.93
C GLY A 45 -6.96 7.56 -20.03
N GLY A 46 -8.21 7.18 -19.83
CA GLY A 46 -8.63 5.78 -19.76
C GLY A 46 -8.99 5.40 -18.32
N ASN A 47 -9.96 4.52 -18.15
CA ASN A 47 -10.42 4.04 -16.86
C ASN A 47 -9.83 2.65 -16.49
N LYS A 48 -9.10 2.03 -17.44
CA LYS A 48 -8.52 0.71 -17.31
C LYS A 48 -7.18 0.63 -18.02
N LEU A 49 -6.26 -0.10 -17.42
CA LEU A 49 -5.00 -0.49 -18.03
C LEU A 49 -4.93 -2.02 -18.10
N ASN A 50 -4.88 -2.57 -19.31
CA ASN A 50 -4.71 -3.99 -19.52
C ASN A 50 -3.23 -4.32 -19.63
N ILE A 51 -2.72 -5.14 -18.74
CA ILE A 51 -1.34 -5.57 -18.68
C ILE A 51 -1.27 -6.99 -19.24
N PRO A 52 -0.66 -7.21 -20.42
CA PRO A 52 -0.56 -8.53 -21.02
C PRO A 52 0.32 -9.43 -20.15
N LYS A 53 -0.13 -10.66 -19.95
CA LYS A 53 0.58 -11.68 -19.20
C LYS A 53 0.81 -12.88 -20.11
N VAL A 54 2.08 -13.22 -20.33
CA VAL A 54 2.48 -14.42 -21.05
C VAL A 54 2.52 -15.59 -20.07
N THR A 55 1.95 -16.73 -20.47
CA THR A 55 2.02 -17.97 -19.68
C THR A 55 3.43 -18.54 -19.76
N GLU A 56 3.94 -19.05 -18.63
CA GLU A 56 5.25 -19.70 -18.58
C GLU A 56 5.24 -20.97 -19.45
N GLU A 57 6.22 -21.05 -20.35
CA GLU A 57 6.38 -22.15 -21.28
C GLU A 57 7.20 -23.29 -20.65
N THR A 58 6.79 -24.51 -20.91
CA THR A 58 7.50 -25.69 -20.43
C THR A 58 8.30 -26.36 -21.58
N ALA A 59 9.61 -26.47 -21.40
CA ALA A 59 10.46 -27.14 -22.38
C ALA A 59 10.19 -28.65 -22.41
N ALA A 60 10.00 -29.19 -23.61
CA ALA A 60 9.84 -30.61 -23.82
C ALA A 60 11.16 -31.24 -24.33
N THR A 61 11.40 -32.48 -23.97
CA THR A 61 12.56 -33.25 -24.47
C THR A 61 12.20 -33.96 -25.77
N LEU A 62 12.96 -33.72 -26.84
CA LEU A 62 12.77 -34.37 -28.11
C LEU A 62 13.52 -35.72 -28.14
N SER A 63 12.81 -36.79 -28.45
CA SER A 63 13.41 -38.10 -28.72
C SER A 63 13.96 -38.17 -30.16
N SER A 64 15.10 -38.87 -30.36
CA SER A 64 15.68 -39.01 -31.69
C SER A 64 14.68 -39.62 -32.68
N GLY A 65 14.46 -38.94 -33.80
CA GLY A 65 13.54 -39.36 -34.84
C GLY A 65 12.08 -38.93 -34.68
N SER A 66 11.76 -38.19 -33.63
CA SER A 66 10.43 -37.60 -33.40
C SER A 66 10.32 -36.17 -33.96
N ALA A 67 9.12 -35.79 -34.40
CA ALA A 67 8.84 -34.42 -34.81
C ALA A 67 8.60 -33.50 -33.57
N VAL A 68 8.95 -32.23 -33.70
CA VAL A 68 8.64 -31.19 -32.69
C VAL A 68 7.13 -30.98 -32.64
N SER A 69 6.55 -30.99 -31.45
CA SER A 69 5.14 -30.57 -31.24
C SER A 69 5.07 -29.11 -30.86
N TYR A 70 4.14 -28.38 -31.46
CA TYR A 70 3.86 -27.00 -31.14
C TYR A 70 2.73 -26.93 -30.12
N GLY A 71 2.98 -26.35 -28.96
CA GLY A 71 1.95 -26.07 -27.97
C GLY A 71 1.11 -24.85 -28.39
N ALA A 72 -0.16 -24.83 -27.99
CA ALA A 72 -0.95 -23.60 -28.06
C ALA A 72 -0.62 -22.73 -26.86
N ASN A 73 -0.24 -21.47 -27.12
CA ASN A 73 -0.05 -20.49 -26.05
C ASN A 73 -1.39 -19.84 -25.70
N THR A 74 -1.66 -19.68 -24.42
CA THR A 74 -2.85 -18.98 -23.93
C THR A 74 -2.38 -17.74 -23.17
N ASP A 75 -2.39 -16.60 -23.85
CA ASP A 75 -2.07 -15.34 -23.23
C ASP A 75 -3.23 -14.87 -22.34
N GLY A 76 -2.89 -14.32 -21.20
CA GLY A 76 -3.82 -13.70 -20.28
C GLY A 76 -3.56 -12.19 -20.16
N GLU A 77 -4.45 -11.51 -19.47
CA GLU A 77 -4.27 -10.10 -19.11
C GLU A 77 -4.59 -9.90 -17.64
N VAL A 78 -3.97 -8.90 -17.04
CA VAL A 78 -4.31 -8.35 -15.74
C VAL A 78 -4.90 -6.98 -15.96
N GLU A 79 -6.14 -6.79 -15.53
CA GLU A 79 -6.84 -5.51 -15.63
C GLU A 79 -6.58 -4.67 -14.36
N LEU A 80 -6.00 -3.50 -14.53
CA LEU A 80 -5.91 -2.47 -13.52
C LEU A 80 -7.00 -1.43 -13.76
N SER A 81 -8.04 -1.43 -12.94
CA SER A 81 -9.14 -0.47 -13.00
C SER A 81 -8.86 0.74 -12.11
N ILE A 82 -9.00 1.96 -12.70
CA ILE A 82 -8.87 3.22 -11.96
C ILE A 82 -10.26 3.70 -11.61
N ASN A 83 -10.75 3.28 -10.44
CA ASN A 83 -12.13 3.51 -10.00
C ASN A 83 -12.25 4.06 -8.58
N GLN A 84 -11.11 4.28 -7.89
CA GLN A 84 -11.09 4.80 -6.54
C GLN A 84 -10.95 6.32 -6.57
N HIS A 85 -12.09 7.03 -6.57
CA HIS A 85 -12.12 8.47 -6.41
C HIS A 85 -12.40 8.79 -4.94
N VAL A 86 -11.35 9.13 -4.21
CA VAL A 86 -11.40 9.47 -2.79
C VAL A 86 -11.37 10.96 -2.59
N TYR A 87 -12.11 11.45 -1.62
CA TYR A 87 -12.14 12.86 -1.27
C TYR A 87 -12.34 13.05 0.24
N GLU A 88 -11.86 14.18 0.73
CA GLU A 88 -12.21 14.74 2.04
C GLU A 88 -12.63 16.20 1.83
N ALA A 89 -13.68 16.62 2.50
CA ALA A 89 -14.23 17.96 2.34
C ALA A 89 -14.52 18.61 3.70
N LYS A 90 -14.15 19.88 3.82
CA LYS A 90 -14.45 20.72 4.98
C LYS A 90 -15.08 22.04 4.53
N ARG A 91 -15.95 22.57 5.36
CA ARG A 91 -16.56 23.90 5.17
C ARG A 91 -16.27 24.74 6.40
N ILE A 92 -15.65 25.89 6.21
CA ILE A 92 -15.26 26.81 7.27
C ILE A 92 -16.07 28.10 7.12
N GLY A 93 -16.90 28.41 8.12
CA GLY A 93 -17.70 29.62 8.14
C GLY A 93 -16.86 30.86 8.39
N ASP A 94 -17.21 31.98 7.76
CA ASP A 94 -16.50 33.27 7.90
C ASP A 94 -16.41 33.74 9.35
N LEU A 95 -17.44 33.49 10.16
CA LEU A 95 -17.44 33.87 11.57
C LEU A 95 -16.32 33.15 12.35
N VAL A 96 -16.10 31.88 12.08
CA VAL A 96 -15.02 31.08 12.69
C VAL A 96 -13.69 31.62 12.27
N ARG A 97 -13.49 31.90 10.97
CA ARG A 97 -12.26 32.46 10.41
C ARG A 97 -11.88 33.82 10.98
N VAL A 98 -12.87 34.67 11.29
CA VAL A 98 -12.61 35.99 11.89
C VAL A 98 -12.28 35.90 13.39
N GLN A 99 -12.83 34.91 14.07
CA GLN A 99 -12.62 34.69 15.51
C GLN A 99 -11.45 33.77 15.83
N GLU A 100 -10.85 33.19 14.81
CA GLU A 100 -9.74 32.26 14.93
C GLU A 100 -8.48 32.95 15.46
N ASN A 101 -7.86 32.35 16.48
CA ASN A 101 -6.63 32.81 17.09
C ASN A 101 -5.43 31.90 16.77
N SER A 102 -5.63 30.90 15.92
CA SER A 102 -4.62 29.92 15.49
C SER A 102 -4.84 29.54 14.03
N ASP A 103 -3.83 29.05 13.35
CA ASP A 103 -3.94 28.55 11.97
C ASP A 103 -4.74 27.24 11.90
N LEU A 104 -6.05 27.36 12.16
CA LEU A 104 -7.00 26.26 12.11
C LEU A 104 -7.07 25.64 10.70
N PHE A 105 -6.87 26.48 9.71
CA PHE A 105 -6.90 26.11 8.32
C PHE A 105 -5.73 25.17 7.98
N GLY A 106 -4.50 25.52 8.38
CA GLY A 106 -3.32 24.64 8.20
C GLY A 106 -3.47 23.29 8.91
N MET A 107 -4.07 23.29 10.11
CA MET A 107 -4.35 22.06 10.86
C MET A 107 -5.35 21.15 10.13
N TYR A 108 -6.41 21.73 9.54
CA TYR A 108 -7.35 20.96 8.74
C TYR A 108 -6.72 20.44 7.44
N ALA A 109 -5.88 21.21 6.78
CA ALA A 109 -5.17 20.82 5.59
C ALA A 109 -4.31 19.57 5.84
N GLN A 110 -3.53 19.57 6.91
CA GLN A 110 -2.73 18.40 7.30
C GLN A 110 -3.60 17.19 7.60
N SER A 111 -4.69 17.37 8.35
CA SER A 111 -5.61 16.27 8.66
C SER A 111 -6.26 15.67 7.42
N MET A 112 -6.64 16.51 6.45
CA MET A 112 -7.23 16.06 5.18
C MET A 112 -6.21 15.30 4.32
N GLY A 113 -4.98 15.80 4.24
CA GLY A 113 -3.89 15.10 3.55
C GLY A 113 -3.61 13.73 4.16
N TYR A 114 -3.54 13.66 5.48
CA TYR A 114 -3.39 12.39 6.20
C TYR A 114 -4.54 11.41 5.92
N ALA A 115 -5.79 11.89 5.91
CA ALA A 115 -6.96 11.07 5.65
C ALA A 115 -6.92 10.45 4.24
N ILE A 116 -6.53 11.23 3.23
CA ILE A 116 -6.37 10.73 1.85
C ILE A 116 -5.23 9.71 1.77
N ALA A 117 -4.05 10.01 2.33
CA ALA A 117 -2.92 9.11 2.36
C ALA A 117 -3.28 7.77 3.04
N LYS A 118 -3.90 7.85 4.21
CA LYS A 118 -4.38 6.68 4.95
C LYS A 118 -5.39 5.85 4.13
N LYS A 119 -6.30 6.50 3.41
CA LYS A 119 -7.29 5.79 2.59
C LYS A 119 -6.64 5.05 1.42
N ILE A 120 -5.60 5.63 0.80
CA ILE A 120 -4.84 4.97 -0.27
C ILE A 120 -4.08 3.76 0.28
N GLU A 121 -3.34 3.92 1.40
CA GLU A 121 -2.63 2.81 2.04
C GLU A 121 -3.59 1.69 2.46
N ASN A 122 -4.70 2.03 3.13
CA ASN A 122 -5.71 1.06 3.54
C ASN A 122 -6.30 0.30 2.34
N TYR A 123 -6.57 0.98 1.21
CA TYR A 123 -7.06 0.31 0.00
C TYR A 123 -6.05 -0.71 -0.54
N ILE A 124 -4.76 -0.36 -0.59
CA ILE A 124 -3.72 -1.28 -1.05
C ILE A 124 -3.55 -2.45 -0.05
N ALA A 125 -3.59 -2.16 1.25
CA ALA A 125 -3.44 -3.17 2.29
C ALA A 125 -4.64 -4.13 2.32
N VAL A 126 -5.84 -3.61 2.49
CA VAL A 126 -7.06 -4.39 2.76
C VAL A 126 -7.71 -4.89 1.47
N ASP A 127 -8.01 -3.99 0.53
CA ASP A 127 -8.77 -4.36 -0.66
C ASP A 127 -7.92 -5.11 -1.70
N VAL A 128 -6.58 -4.92 -1.71
CA VAL A 128 -5.70 -5.55 -2.70
C VAL A 128 -4.86 -6.66 -2.08
N LEU A 129 -3.98 -6.38 -1.11
CA LEU A 129 -3.07 -7.40 -0.58
C LEU A 129 -3.81 -8.50 0.17
N GLN A 130 -4.76 -8.16 1.03
CA GLN A 130 -5.56 -9.16 1.77
C GLN A 130 -6.52 -9.94 0.87
N SER A 131 -6.83 -9.48 -0.32
CA SER A 131 -7.63 -10.26 -1.28
C SER A 131 -6.87 -11.44 -1.89
N ALA A 132 -5.56 -11.54 -1.70
CA ALA A 132 -4.74 -12.64 -2.18
C ALA A 132 -4.97 -13.89 -1.32
N THR A 133 -5.45 -14.98 -1.92
CA THR A 133 -5.78 -16.24 -1.21
C THR A 133 -4.98 -17.45 -1.70
N GLY A 134 -4.08 -17.25 -2.67
CA GLY A 134 -3.33 -18.36 -3.29
C GLY A 134 -2.24 -18.96 -2.40
N ASN A 135 -1.67 -18.16 -1.50
CA ASN A 135 -0.50 -18.50 -0.69
C ASN A 135 -0.71 -18.28 0.82
N ASP A 136 -1.94 -18.40 1.31
CA ASP A 136 -2.26 -18.15 2.72
C ASP A 136 -1.56 -19.12 3.65
N VAL A 137 -1.06 -18.59 4.77
CA VAL A 137 -0.49 -19.35 5.88
C VAL A 137 -1.39 -19.14 7.10
N THR A 138 -2.05 -20.20 7.55
CA THR A 138 -2.89 -20.14 8.74
C THR A 138 -2.02 -20.06 9.99
N LEU A 139 -2.26 -19.06 10.83
CA LEU A 139 -1.61 -18.87 12.11
C LEU A 139 -2.12 -19.90 13.14
N ALA A 140 -1.37 -20.08 14.22
CA ALA A 140 -1.90 -20.73 15.40
C ALA A 140 -2.95 -19.81 16.06
N ALA A 141 -3.84 -20.38 16.86
CA ALA A 141 -4.73 -19.57 17.68
C ALA A 141 -3.92 -18.50 18.43
N ASP A 142 -4.49 -17.31 18.60
CA ASP A 142 -3.88 -16.14 19.27
C ASP A 142 -2.96 -15.25 18.41
N ASN A 143 -3.04 -15.25 17.09
CA ASN A 143 -2.28 -14.38 16.20
C ASN A 143 -0.76 -14.37 16.43
N THR A 144 -0.24 -15.47 16.97
CA THR A 144 1.16 -15.57 17.34
C THR A 144 2.04 -15.92 16.14
N ALA A 145 3.01 -15.08 15.84
CA ALA A 145 4.08 -15.42 14.93
C ALA A 145 4.97 -16.52 15.53
N THR A 146 5.32 -17.49 14.71
CA THR A 146 6.41 -18.42 15.02
C THR A 146 7.42 -18.41 13.88
N THR A 147 8.68 -18.70 14.18
CA THR A 147 9.74 -18.81 13.17
C THR A 147 9.37 -19.82 12.07
N ALA A 148 8.65 -20.90 12.44
CA ALA A 148 8.20 -21.91 11.50
C ALA A 148 7.15 -21.37 10.51
N LEU A 149 6.21 -20.55 10.97
CA LEU A 149 5.18 -19.94 10.11
C LEU A 149 5.79 -18.93 9.14
N ILE A 150 6.71 -18.07 9.59
CA ILE A 150 7.42 -17.13 8.72
C ILE A 150 8.21 -17.90 7.64
N ARG A 151 8.91 -18.98 8.01
CA ARG A 151 9.61 -19.82 7.04
C ARG A 151 8.66 -20.51 6.06
N SER A 152 7.48 -20.94 6.52
CA SER A 152 6.45 -21.50 5.64
C SER A 152 5.97 -20.48 4.60
N GLY A 153 5.80 -19.21 5.00
CA GLY A 153 5.51 -18.11 4.06
C GLY A 153 6.61 -17.91 3.02
N LEU A 154 7.87 -17.90 3.46
CA LEU A 154 9.01 -17.82 2.54
C LEU A 154 9.10 -19.02 1.59
N GLN A 155 8.79 -20.22 2.08
CA GLN A 155 8.75 -21.41 1.24
C GLN A 155 7.71 -21.24 0.11
N LYS A 156 6.51 -20.75 0.42
CA LYS A 156 5.47 -20.51 -0.60
C LYS A 156 5.89 -19.50 -1.65
N LEU A 157 6.63 -18.43 -1.26
CA LEU A 157 7.20 -17.50 -2.23
C LEU A 157 8.22 -18.19 -3.16
N LEU A 158 9.11 -19.00 -2.61
CA LEU A 158 10.09 -19.75 -3.39
C LEU A 158 9.45 -20.79 -4.29
N ASP A 159 8.41 -21.49 -3.83
CA ASP A 159 7.64 -22.45 -4.62
C ASP A 159 6.92 -21.74 -5.80
N GLY A 160 6.53 -20.47 -5.62
CA GLY A 160 6.02 -19.60 -6.68
C GLY A 160 7.11 -19.04 -7.62
N GLY A 161 8.37 -19.41 -7.44
CA GLY A 161 9.50 -18.95 -8.26
C GLY A 161 10.05 -17.57 -7.89
N HIS A 162 9.66 -17.00 -6.75
CA HIS A 162 10.06 -15.66 -6.32
C HIS A 162 11.18 -15.68 -5.29
N SER A 163 12.28 -14.96 -5.56
CA SER A 163 13.34 -14.75 -4.57
C SER A 163 12.92 -13.67 -3.56
N TYR A 164 13.22 -13.87 -2.29
CA TYR A 164 13.01 -12.89 -1.22
C TYR A 164 14.30 -12.13 -0.83
N THR A 165 15.46 -12.51 -1.40
CA THR A 165 16.78 -11.94 -1.04
C THR A 165 17.19 -10.76 -1.90
N ASP A 166 16.34 -10.30 -2.81
CA ASP A 166 16.62 -9.23 -3.75
C ASP A 166 16.36 -7.81 -3.20
N GLY A 167 15.95 -7.71 -1.94
CA GLY A 167 15.66 -6.43 -1.29
C GLY A 167 14.32 -5.79 -1.72
N GLN A 168 13.50 -6.50 -2.52
CA GLN A 168 12.19 -6.04 -2.99
C GLN A 168 11.02 -6.76 -2.31
N THR A 169 11.30 -7.48 -1.23
CA THR A 169 10.30 -8.23 -0.46
C THR A 169 10.18 -7.60 0.92
N PHE A 170 8.94 -7.35 1.34
CA PHE A 170 8.60 -6.66 2.57
C PHE A 170 7.65 -7.51 3.40
N LEU A 171 7.76 -7.39 4.73
CA LEU A 171 6.82 -7.96 5.68
C LEU A 171 6.07 -6.82 6.36
N TYR A 172 4.76 -6.76 6.12
CA TYR A 172 3.85 -5.92 6.89
C TYR A 172 3.12 -6.75 7.92
N ALA A 173 2.98 -6.19 9.10
CA ALA A 173 2.42 -6.89 10.25
C ALA A 173 1.43 -5.99 10.99
N SER A 174 0.32 -6.55 11.45
CA SER A 174 -0.53 -5.92 12.45
C SER A 174 0.26 -5.65 13.74
N PRO A 175 -0.13 -4.73 14.58
CA PRO A 175 0.57 -4.47 15.85
C PRO A 175 0.69 -5.70 16.76
N ALA A 176 -0.32 -6.58 16.77
CA ALA A 176 -0.32 -7.81 17.54
C ALA A 176 0.70 -8.81 16.96
N PHE A 177 0.67 -9.04 15.66
CA PHE A 177 1.61 -9.92 14.97
C PHE A 177 3.06 -9.41 15.08
N PHE A 178 3.27 -8.11 14.92
CA PHE A 178 4.58 -7.47 15.13
C PHE A 178 5.10 -7.66 16.56
N SER A 179 4.24 -7.46 17.57
CA SER A 179 4.59 -7.71 18.96
C SER A 179 5.01 -9.16 19.20
N SER A 180 4.33 -10.12 18.55
CA SER A 180 4.70 -11.53 18.65
C SER A 180 6.05 -11.84 17.99
N ILE A 181 6.39 -11.19 16.88
CA ILE A 181 7.71 -11.30 16.24
C ILE A 181 8.82 -10.77 17.16
N LEU A 182 8.57 -9.66 17.87
CA LEU A 182 9.51 -9.12 18.88
C LEU A 182 9.78 -10.13 20.02
N GLY A 183 8.84 -11.00 20.33
CA GLY A 183 8.99 -12.06 21.33
C GLY A 183 9.82 -13.27 20.86
N LEU A 184 10.11 -13.40 19.58
CA LEU A 184 10.85 -14.55 19.05
C LEU A 184 12.36 -14.46 19.35
N SER A 185 12.88 -15.44 20.09
CA SER A 185 14.30 -15.48 20.47
C SER A 185 15.26 -15.49 19.28
N ASP A 186 14.83 -16.06 18.14
CA ASP A 186 15.64 -16.16 16.93
C ASP A 186 15.99 -14.80 16.35
N PHE A 187 15.13 -13.79 16.55
CA PHE A 187 15.32 -12.44 16.05
C PHE A 187 15.75 -11.43 17.10
N THR A 188 15.54 -11.72 18.39
CA THR A 188 15.81 -10.80 19.49
C THR A 188 17.10 -11.13 20.26
N SER A 189 17.58 -12.38 20.21
CA SER A 189 18.76 -12.79 20.95
C SER A 189 20.05 -12.37 20.23
N ALA A 190 20.87 -11.54 20.87
CA ALA A 190 22.17 -11.14 20.37
C ALA A 190 23.11 -12.33 20.12
N THR A 191 22.94 -13.42 20.88
CA THR A 191 23.74 -14.65 20.75
C THR A 191 23.44 -15.38 19.43
N VAL A 192 22.19 -15.30 18.96
CA VAL A 192 21.76 -15.95 17.71
C VAL A 192 22.02 -15.07 16.50
N ARG A 193 21.83 -13.76 16.61
CA ARG A 193 22.05 -12.81 15.51
C ARG A 193 23.51 -12.47 15.25
N GLY A 194 24.37 -12.60 16.25
CA GLY A 194 25.78 -12.18 16.13
C GLY A 194 25.96 -10.66 16.02
N ASP A 195 24.93 -9.86 16.33
CA ASP A 195 24.90 -8.43 16.18
C ASP A 195 24.88 -7.72 17.56
N ALA A 196 25.53 -6.56 17.64
CA ALA A 196 25.60 -5.74 18.83
C ALA A 196 24.29 -4.96 19.11
N GLN A 197 23.38 -4.87 18.15
CA GLN A 197 22.10 -4.19 18.30
C GLN A 197 21.01 -5.16 18.76
N ASN A 198 20.63 -5.02 20.02
CA ASN A 198 19.56 -5.84 20.61
C ASN A 198 18.20 -5.16 20.40
N PRO A 199 17.25 -5.76 19.64
CA PRO A 199 15.91 -5.21 19.41
C PRO A 199 15.12 -4.98 20.72
N ASN A 200 15.38 -5.75 21.77
CA ASN A 200 14.78 -5.51 23.09
C ASN A 200 15.18 -4.17 23.72
N VAL A 201 16.27 -3.56 23.25
CA VAL A 201 16.73 -2.25 23.71
C VAL A 201 16.30 -1.14 22.77
N THR A 202 16.33 -1.38 21.45
CA THR A 202 15.99 -0.38 20.43
C THR A 202 14.51 -0.38 20.04
N GLY A 203 13.79 -1.49 20.25
CA GLY A 203 12.41 -1.67 19.79
C GLY A 203 12.28 -1.87 18.28
N GLU A 204 13.39 -1.95 17.56
CA GLU A 204 13.41 -2.13 16.09
C GLU A 204 13.90 -3.52 15.73
N ILE A 205 13.13 -4.27 14.96
CA ILE A 205 13.57 -5.56 14.40
C ILE A 205 14.43 -5.34 13.15
N GLY A 206 14.26 -4.23 12.46
CA GLY A 206 14.96 -3.90 11.22
C GLY A 206 14.58 -4.84 10.06
N SER A 207 15.04 -6.09 10.11
CA SER A 207 14.73 -7.08 9.08
C SER A 207 14.61 -8.50 9.66
N VAL A 208 13.73 -9.29 9.06
CA VAL A 208 13.54 -10.73 9.33
C VAL A 208 13.90 -11.49 8.06
N TYR A 209 14.85 -12.39 8.13
CA TYR A 209 15.41 -13.11 6.96
C TYR A 209 15.81 -12.19 5.79
N GLY A 210 16.25 -10.96 6.08
CA GLY A 210 16.63 -9.98 5.06
C GLY A 210 15.47 -9.15 4.50
N MET A 211 14.24 -9.40 4.93
CA MET A 211 13.06 -8.59 4.58
C MET A 211 12.85 -7.50 5.63
N PRO A 212 12.74 -6.23 5.23
CA PRO A 212 12.31 -5.17 6.13
C PRO A 212 10.93 -5.46 6.72
N VAL A 213 10.76 -5.20 8.02
CA VAL A 213 9.51 -5.42 8.74
C VAL A 213 8.88 -4.08 9.10
N TYR A 214 7.61 -3.91 8.75
CA TYR A 214 6.83 -2.71 9.04
C TYR A 214 5.60 -3.08 9.87
N ALA A 215 5.37 -2.36 10.96
CA ALA A 215 4.12 -2.43 11.68
C ALA A 215 3.14 -1.42 11.09
N SER A 216 1.93 -1.86 10.78
CA SER A 216 0.86 -1.00 10.29
C SER A 216 -0.45 -1.32 10.97
N THR A 217 -1.22 -0.27 11.29
CA THR A 217 -2.57 -0.38 11.81
C THR A 217 -3.62 -0.53 10.71
N ASP A 218 -3.20 -0.55 9.44
CA ASP A 218 -4.10 -0.74 8.30
C ASP A 218 -4.41 -2.22 8.05
N TRP A 219 -3.61 -3.14 8.64
CA TRP A 219 -3.95 -4.56 8.70
C TRP A 219 -5.04 -4.76 9.76
N ASP A 220 -6.19 -5.20 9.30
CA ASP A 220 -7.30 -5.53 10.17
C ASP A 220 -7.00 -6.82 10.90
N ASP A 221 -6.87 -6.72 12.22
CA ASP A 221 -6.62 -7.83 13.13
C ASP A 221 -7.54 -7.62 14.35
N ASP A 222 -8.84 -7.72 14.11
CA ASP A 222 -9.84 -7.64 15.17
C ASP A 222 -10.06 -8.99 15.88
N GLY A 223 -9.28 -10.02 15.47
CA GLY A 223 -9.30 -11.37 16.05
C GLY A 223 -10.38 -12.27 15.47
N GLY A 224 -10.97 -11.90 14.33
CA GLY A 224 -11.92 -12.74 13.60
C GLY A 224 -11.24 -13.92 12.88
N THR A 225 -11.99 -14.96 12.61
CA THR A 225 -11.52 -16.09 11.81
C THR A 225 -11.32 -15.64 10.36
N GLY A 226 -10.13 -15.84 9.83
CA GLY A 226 -9.76 -15.46 8.47
C GLY A 226 -9.21 -14.04 8.32
N ASP A 227 -9.07 -13.28 9.44
CA ASP A 227 -8.44 -11.96 9.38
C ASP A 227 -6.93 -12.10 9.16
N GLU A 228 -6.38 -11.22 8.34
CA GLU A 228 -4.96 -11.20 8.03
C GLU A 228 -4.19 -10.43 9.09
N SER A 229 -3.32 -11.15 9.81
CA SER A 229 -2.43 -10.56 10.82
C SER A 229 -1.18 -9.94 10.21
N GLY A 230 -0.83 -10.31 8.98
CA GLY A 230 0.33 -9.79 8.28
C GLY A 230 0.45 -10.32 6.87
N THR A 231 1.29 -9.67 6.08
CA THR A 231 1.50 -10.03 4.68
C THR A 231 2.97 -9.91 4.30
N ILE A 232 3.51 -10.95 3.66
CA ILE A 232 4.79 -10.87 2.94
C ILE A 232 4.45 -10.60 1.49
N PHE A 233 4.95 -9.54 0.91
CA PHE A 233 4.76 -9.26 -0.50
C PHE A 233 6.04 -8.73 -1.15
N LYS A 234 6.11 -8.91 -2.46
CA LYS A 234 7.16 -8.35 -3.29
C LYS A 234 6.62 -7.18 -4.11
N THR A 235 7.47 -6.18 -4.40
CA THR A 235 7.10 -5.01 -5.21
C THR A 235 6.36 -5.38 -6.49
N SER A 236 6.78 -6.46 -7.16
CA SER A 236 6.13 -6.95 -8.39
C SER A 236 4.76 -7.62 -8.17
N GLY A 237 4.33 -7.81 -6.93
CA GLY A 237 3.06 -8.46 -6.60
C GLY A 237 1.84 -7.57 -6.76
N VAL A 238 2.04 -6.25 -6.72
CA VAL A 238 0.95 -5.27 -6.79
C VAL A 238 1.28 -4.19 -7.81
N TYR A 239 0.31 -3.87 -8.63
CA TYR A 239 0.32 -2.74 -9.55
C TYR A 239 -0.54 -1.62 -9.00
N TYR A 240 0.00 -0.42 -8.99
CA TYR A 240 -0.68 0.80 -8.58
C TYR A 240 -0.62 1.82 -9.70
N ALA A 241 -1.68 2.60 -9.87
CA ALA A 241 -1.67 3.75 -10.78
C ALA A 241 -2.54 4.87 -10.23
N SER A 242 -2.00 6.08 -10.20
CA SER A 242 -2.72 7.29 -9.88
C SER A 242 -2.91 8.12 -11.15
N GLN A 243 -4.16 8.43 -11.46
CA GLN A 243 -4.51 9.30 -12.59
C GLN A 243 -4.65 10.76 -12.16
N LEU A 244 -5.07 10.97 -10.93
CA LEU A 244 -5.19 12.27 -10.33
C LEU A 244 -4.45 12.27 -8.99
N GLN A 245 -3.33 12.98 -8.96
CA GLN A 245 -2.59 13.20 -7.71
C GLN A 245 -3.47 13.99 -6.71
N PRO A 246 -3.23 13.86 -5.40
CA PRO A 246 -3.95 14.65 -4.40
C PRO A 246 -3.91 16.14 -4.76
N ARG A 247 -5.06 16.74 -4.94
CA ARG A 247 -5.20 18.15 -5.27
C ARG A 247 -6.17 18.83 -4.32
N VAL A 248 -5.94 20.09 -4.04
CA VAL A 248 -6.79 20.93 -3.21
C VAL A 248 -7.64 21.82 -4.10
N GLN A 249 -8.93 21.89 -3.83
CA GLN A 249 -9.87 22.81 -4.45
C GLN A 249 -10.56 23.63 -3.38
N GLU A 250 -10.63 24.93 -3.59
CA GLU A 250 -11.29 25.87 -2.70
C GLU A 250 -12.40 26.59 -3.45
N GLN A 251 -13.56 26.75 -2.81
CA GLN A 251 -14.67 27.53 -3.32
C GLN A 251 -15.37 28.27 -2.19
N TYR A 252 -15.61 29.58 -2.39
CA TYR A 252 -16.44 30.36 -1.49
C TYR A 252 -17.91 30.15 -1.82
N ASP A 253 -18.69 29.80 -0.81
CA ASP A 253 -20.13 29.58 -0.90
C ASP A 253 -20.86 30.76 -0.26
N ILE A 254 -21.44 31.61 -1.11
CA ILE A 254 -22.11 32.84 -0.69
C ILE A 254 -23.38 32.52 0.11
N ASP A 255 -24.08 31.42 -0.20
CA ASP A 255 -25.33 31.06 0.45
C ASP A 255 -25.13 30.65 1.91
N TYR A 256 -23.92 30.14 2.23
CA TYR A 256 -23.57 29.70 3.58
C TYR A 256 -22.55 30.61 4.28
N LEU A 257 -22.10 31.69 3.63
CA LEU A 257 -21.04 32.56 4.12
C LEU A 257 -19.85 31.74 4.67
N ALA A 258 -19.34 30.85 3.82
CA ALA A 258 -18.31 29.89 4.22
C ALA A 258 -17.41 29.54 3.04
N THR A 259 -16.15 29.19 3.34
CA THR A 259 -15.21 28.64 2.37
C THR A 259 -15.24 27.11 2.45
N SER A 260 -15.52 26.46 1.34
CA SER A 260 -15.47 25.01 1.18
C SER A 260 -14.13 24.60 0.58
N ILE A 261 -13.49 23.60 1.19
CA ILE A 261 -12.22 23.02 0.74
C ILE A 261 -12.47 21.55 0.50
N VAL A 262 -11.97 21.07 -0.62
CA VAL A 262 -12.04 19.66 -0.99
C VAL A 262 -10.64 19.20 -1.41
N VAL A 263 -10.19 18.08 -0.86
CA VAL A 263 -9.01 17.37 -1.34
C VAL A 263 -9.49 16.09 -1.99
N ASP A 264 -9.09 15.84 -3.21
CA ASP A 264 -9.49 14.64 -3.95
C ASP A 264 -8.28 13.98 -4.65
N SER A 265 -8.41 12.66 -4.86
CA SER A 265 -7.43 11.85 -5.60
C SER A 265 -8.16 10.73 -6.34
N LEU A 266 -7.65 10.35 -7.52
CA LEU A 266 -8.19 9.25 -8.31
C LEU A 266 -7.09 8.24 -8.62
N PHE A 267 -7.26 7.00 -8.17
CA PHE A 267 -6.28 5.94 -8.31
C PHE A 267 -6.93 4.56 -8.47
N GLY A 268 -6.10 3.56 -8.70
CA GLY A 268 -6.47 2.16 -8.71
C GLY A 268 -5.27 1.29 -8.35
N ALA A 269 -5.52 0.10 -7.84
CA ALA A 269 -4.49 -0.91 -7.62
C ALA A 269 -5.07 -2.30 -7.85
N THR A 270 -4.21 -3.24 -8.25
CA THR A 270 -4.58 -4.64 -8.50
C THR A 270 -3.39 -5.57 -8.24
N LEU A 271 -3.68 -6.84 -7.98
CA LEU A 271 -2.65 -7.86 -7.88
C LEU A 271 -2.05 -8.18 -9.26
N SER A 272 -0.77 -8.50 -9.32
CA SER A 272 -0.07 -8.86 -10.58
C SER A 272 -0.53 -10.20 -11.18
N HIS A 273 -1.20 -11.02 -10.38
CA HIS A 273 -1.78 -12.31 -10.76
C HIS A 273 -3.18 -12.41 -10.15
N GLY A 274 -3.96 -13.39 -10.60
CA GLY A 274 -5.25 -13.65 -9.96
C GLY A 274 -5.08 -13.95 -8.46
N ALA A 275 -6.02 -13.50 -7.63
CA ALA A 275 -5.95 -13.59 -6.18
C ALA A 275 -5.67 -15.01 -5.64
N SER A 276 -6.18 -16.05 -6.31
CA SER A 276 -5.98 -17.47 -5.97
C SER A 276 -4.73 -18.10 -6.60
N SER A 277 -3.89 -17.33 -7.29
CA SER A 277 -2.71 -17.86 -7.97
C SER A 277 -1.56 -18.12 -6.99
N THR A 278 -1.00 -19.32 -7.00
CA THR A 278 0.22 -19.67 -6.25
C THR A 278 1.49 -19.01 -6.83
N ALA A 279 1.43 -18.50 -8.06
CA ALA A 279 2.50 -17.72 -8.66
C ALA A 279 2.45 -16.23 -8.26
N LEU A 280 1.50 -15.82 -7.41
CA LEU A 280 1.41 -14.47 -6.89
C LEU A 280 2.48 -14.28 -5.80
N PRO A 281 3.36 -13.27 -5.88
CA PRO A 281 4.37 -13.01 -4.86
C PRO A 281 3.79 -12.25 -3.64
N VAL A 282 2.69 -12.75 -3.13
CA VAL A 282 2.00 -12.28 -1.91
C VAL A 282 1.64 -13.48 -1.06
N VAL A 283 1.92 -13.41 0.22
CA VAL A 283 1.61 -14.44 1.22
C VAL A 283 0.95 -13.78 2.41
N ASN A 284 -0.28 -14.16 2.69
CA ASN A 284 -1.03 -13.66 3.84
C ASN A 284 -0.94 -14.62 5.03
N PHE A 285 -0.89 -14.05 6.23
CA PHE A 285 -0.94 -14.77 7.49
C PHE A 285 -2.31 -14.57 8.12
N ASN A 286 -3.15 -15.58 8.03
CA ASN A 286 -4.55 -15.50 8.40
C ASN A 286 -4.80 -16.17 9.74
N ASN A 287 -5.72 -15.63 10.51
CA ASN A 287 -6.25 -16.26 11.71
C ASN A 287 -7.04 -17.52 11.35
N PRO A 288 -6.96 -18.56 12.21
CA PRO A 288 -7.68 -19.81 11.98
C PRO A 288 -9.20 -19.66 12.04
#